data_a85e8f7ff48f1433439612d872005258
#
_entry.id   a85e8f7ff48f1433439612d872005258
#
_cell.length_a   1.000
_cell.length_b   1.000
_cell.length_c   1.000
_cell.angle_alpha   90.00
_cell.angle_beta   90.00
_cell.angle_gamma   90.00
#
_symmetry.space_group_name_H-M   'P 1'
#
loop_
_entity.id
_entity.type
_entity.pdbx_description
1 polymer ?
#
loop_
_entity_poly.entity_id
_entity_poly.type
_entity_poly.pdbx_seq_one_letter_code
_entity_poly.pdbx_strand_id
1 'polypeptide(L)'
;DVSYWITGEHSGDQFGNTMILFMGVMWVVNGMLQGTGFPPCARLLTHWIPPKELATKMSVWNTSHSIGAGLVVILCGYIMSHMGTGDAHVGAWRWCFWIPAGISFAGAIGLFISLRDTPTSVGLPELPGTESKKSGDAPSAADKAFLRRKVFGNPLIWILAFANFFVYIVRFSVLDWGPSLLSQSKGV
;
A
#
# COMPACT_ATOMS: atom_id res chain seq x y z
N ASP A 1 26.01 0.46 -12.72
CA ASP A 1 27.02 1.38 -12.21
C ASP A 1 26.32 2.54 -11.50
N VAL A 2 26.34 2.53 -10.14
CA VAL A 2 25.61 3.50 -9.31
C VAL A 2 26.18 4.92 -9.48
N SER A 3 27.46 5.02 -9.86
CA SER A 3 28.12 6.31 -10.13
C SER A 3 27.46 7.05 -11.31
N TYR A 4 26.96 6.34 -12.30
CA TYR A 4 26.24 6.87 -13.46
C TYR A 4 24.99 7.67 -13.07
N TRP A 5 24.30 7.24 -11.99
CA TRP A 5 23.10 7.90 -11.49
C TRP A 5 23.37 9.13 -10.62
N ILE A 6 24.59 9.26 -10.10
CA ILE A 6 24.96 10.33 -9.16
C ILE A 6 25.66 11.49 -9.84
N THR A 7 26.42 11.25 -10.92
CA THR A 7 27.30 12.28 -11.50
C THR A 7 26.76 13.01 -12.73
N GLY A 8 25.65 12.55 -13.33
CA GLY A 8 24.93 13.32 -14.36
C GLY A 8 25.75 13.71 -15.61
N GLU A 9 26.79 13.00 -15.94
CA GLU A 9 27.75 13.36 -17.00
C GLU A 9 27.34 12.86 -18.39
N HIS A 10 26.09 13.07 -18.81
CA HIS A 10 25.77 13.02 -20.23
C HIS A 10 24.75 14.09 -20.59
N SER A 11 25.19 15.02 -21.38
CA SER A 11 24.48 16.20 -21.91
C SER A 11 23.38 15.87 -22.95
N GLY A 12 22.83 14.66 -22.90
CA GLY A 12 21.63 14.25 -23.64
C GLY A 12 20.35 14.24 -22.80
N ASP A 13 20.41 14.56 -21.49
CA ASP A 13 19.54 14.00 -20.49
C ASP A 13 18.54 14.94 -19.82
N GLN A 14 18.16 16.04 -20.43
CA GLN A 14 16.95 16.75 -19.98
C GLN A 14 15.72 15.84 -20.04
N PHE A 15 15.64 14.97 -21.02
CA PHE A 15 14.56 13.99 -21.13
C PHE A 15 14.66 12.92 -20.04
N GLY A 16 15.85 12.39 -19.76
CA GLY A 16 16.09 11.43 -18.68
C GLY A 16 15.75 12.01 -17.32
N ASN A 17 16.22 13.21 -17.02
CA ASN A 17 15.92 13.90 -15.75
C ASN A 17 14.45 14.20 -15.59
N THR A 18 13.75 14.59 -16.65
CA THR A 18 12.29 14.82 -16.64
C THR A 18 11.54 13.52 -16.37
N MET A 19 11.95 12.41 -16.97
CA MET A 19 11.34 11.10 -16.72
C MET A 19 11.57 10.62 -15.28
N ILE A 20 12.76 10.79 -14.74
CA ILE A 20 13.07 10.45 -13.35
C ILE A 20 12.22 11.27 -12.39
N LEU A 21 12.12 12.58 -12.62
CA LEU A 21 11.28 13.45 -11.80
C LEU A 21 9.81 13.06 -11.88
N PHE A 22 9.30 12.80 -13.08
CA PHE A 22 7.92 12.36 -13.29
C PHE A 22 7.63 11.03 -12.55
N MET A 23 8.51 10.04 -12.71
CA MET A 23 8.40 8.76 -12.01
C MET A 23 8.46 8.94 -10.49
N GLY A 24 9.36 9.80 -10.01
CA GLY A 24 9.46 10.14 -8.58
C GLY A 24 8.17 10.75 -8.03
N VAL A 25 7.60 11.71 -8.74
CA VAL A 25 6.31 12.32 -8.36
C VAL A 25 5.19 11.28 -8.36
N MET A 26 5.10 10.44 -9.40
CA MET A 26 4.11 9.35 -9.46
C MET A 26 4.27 8.37 -8.30
N TRP A 27 5.52 8.08 -7.89
CA TRP A 27 5.81 7.20 -6.76
C TRP A 27 5.36 7.79 -5.43
N VAL A 28 5.58 9.09 -5.23
CA VAL A 28 5.09 9.82 -4.04
C VAL A 28 3.56 9.82 -3.99
N VAL A 29 2.90 10.12 -5.12
CA VAL A 29 1.43 10.09 -5.22
C VAL A 29 0.90 8.69 -4.92
N ASN A 30 1.51 7.66 -5.47
CA ASN A 30 1.15 6.27 -5.18
C ASN A 30 1.29 5.94 -3.68
N GLY A 31 2.38 6.36 -3.04
CA GLY A 31 2.57 6.18 -1.60
C GLY A 31 1.50 6.87 -0.75
N MET A 32 1.12 8.09 -1.12
CA MET A 32 0.03 8.82 -0.47
C MET A 32 -1.31 8.09 -0.62
N LEU A 33 -1.63 7.62 -1.81
CA LEU A 33 -2.87 6.86 -2.08
C LEU A 33 -2.88 5.53 -1.31
N GLN A 34 -1.77 4.81 -1.25
CA GLN A 34 -1.66 3.58 -0.46
C GLN A 34 -1.87 3.84 1.04
N GLY A 35 -1.36 4.96 1.56
CA GLY A 35 -1.53 5.35 2.96
C GLY A 35 -3.00 5.58 3.34
N THR A 36 -3.86 5.95 2.39
CA THR A 36 -5.29 6.16 2.65
C THR A 36 -6.12 4.86 2.70
N GLY A 37 -5.56 3.73 2.30
CA GLY A 37 -6.29 2.46 2.22
C GLY A 37 -6.58 1.80 3.57
N PHE A 38 -5.64 1.90 4.52
CA PHE A 38 -5.76 1.24 5.82
C PHE A 38 -6.93 1.76 6.69
N PRO A 39 -7.13 3.09 6.87
CA PRO A 39 -8.16 3.60 7.77
C PRO A 39 -9.59 3.15 7.40
N PRO A 40 -10.03 3.20 6.13
CA PRO A 40 -11.36 2.71 5.77
C PRO A 40 -11.51 1.20 5.97
N CYS A 41 -10.49 0.40 5.67
CA CYS A 41 -10.52 -1.04 5.92
C CYS A 41 -10.64 -1.37 7.40
N ALA A 42 -9.86 -0.69 8.25
CA ALA A 42 -9.95 -0.86 9.69
C ALA A 42 -11.33 -0.47 10.22
N ARG A 43 -11.91 0.63 9.73
CA ARG A 43 -13.26 1.05 10.08
C ARG A 43 -14.31 0.02 9.68
N LEU A 44 -14.25 -0.51 8.46
CA LEU A 44 -15.15 -1.57 8.01
C LEU A 44 -15.08 -2.79 8.92
N LEU A 45 -13.87 -3.27 9.23
CA LEU A 45 -13.69 -4.43 10.11
C LEU A 45 -14.31 -4.19 11.49
N THR A 46 -14.19 -2.99 12.05
CA THR A 46 -14.78 -2.68 13.37
C THR A 46 -16.31 -2.64 13.35
N HIS A 47 -16.95 -2.32 12.22
CA HIS A 47 -18.41 -2.32 12.09
C HIS A 47 -19.01 -3.70 11.81
N TRP A 48 -18.26 -4.56 11.11
CA TRP A 48 -18.75 -5.86 10.68
C TRP A 48 -18.34 -7.03 11.58
N ILE A 49 -17.35 -6.83 12.44
CA ILE A 49 -16.77 -7.90 13.26
C ILE A 49 -16.96 -7.61 14.74
N PRO A 50 -17.46 -8.58 15.52
CA PRO A 50 -17.57 -8.45 16.95
C PRO A 50 -16.21 -8.18 17.61
N PRO A 51 -16.15 -7.35 18.67
CA PRO A 51 -14.88 -7.02 19.34
C PRO A 51 -14.04 -8.24 19.78
N LYS A 52 -14.70 -9.33 20.14
CA LYS A 52 -14.04 -10.59 20.57
C LYS A 52 -13.20 -11.25 19.46
N GLU A 53 -13.60 -11.09 18.20
CA GLU A 53 -12.95 -11.73 17.05
C GLU A 53 -12.13 -10.74 16.22
N LEU A 54 -12.25 -9.45 16.52
CA LEU A 54 -11.66 -8.37 15.73
C LEU A 54 -10.15 -8.54 15.57
N ALA A 55 -9.44 -8.83 16.66
CA ALA A 55 -7.99 -8.98 16.63
C ALA A 55 -7.54 -10.12 15.70
N THR A 56 -8.19 -11.28 15.78
CA THR A 56 -7.88 -12.44 14.93
C THR A 56 -8.15 -12.14 13.46
N LYS A 57 -9.31 -11.58 13.15
CA LYS A 57 -9.69 -11.26 11.76
C LYS A 57 -8.86 -10.13 11.17
N MET A 58 -8.46 -9.15 11.97
CA MET A 58 -7.48 -8.13 11.56
C MET A 58 -6.10 -8.73 11.26
N SER A 59 -5.66 -9.71 12.04
CA SER A 59 -4.39 -10.40 11.78
C SER A 59 -4.42 -11.18 10.46
N VAL A 60 -5.52 -11.89 10.19
CA VAL A 60 -5.73 -12.60 8.91
C VAL A 60 -5.76 -11.59 7.75
N TRP A 61 -6.49 -10.49 7.90
CA TRP A 61 -6.51 -9.44 6.88
C TRP A 61 -5.11 -8.85 6.63
N ASN A 62 -4.34 -8.59 7.68
CA ASN A 62 -2.98 -8.06 7.54
C ASN A 62 -2.02 -9.05 6.84
N THR A 63 -2.22 -10.36 7.03
CA THR A 63 -1.45 -11.41 6.35
C THR A 63 -1.66 -11.38 4.83
N SER A 64 -2.83 -10.95 4.35
CA SER A 64 -3.14 -10.87 2.92
C SER A 64 -2.17 -9.96 2.16
N HIS A 65 -1.65 -8.93 2.82
CA HIS A 65 -0.65 -8.02 2.24
C HIS A 65 0.66 -8.76 1.90
N SER A 66 1.15 -9.60 2.80
CA SER A 66 2.39 -10.38 2.58
C SER A 66 2.18 -11.47 1.54
N ILE A 67 1.02 -12.13 1.55
CA ILE A 67 0.66 -13.13 0.53
C ILE A 67 0.57 -12.46 -0.84
N GLY A 68 -0.12 -11.33 -0.94
CA GLY A 68 -0.26 -10.58 -2.19
C GLY A 68 1.09 -10.14 -2.77
N ALA A 69 1.99 -9.65 -1.92
CA ALA A 69 3.34 -9.27 -2.34
C ALA A 69 4.11 -10.47 -2.93
N GLY A 70 4.05 -11.64 -2.26
CA GLY A 70 4.69 -12.86 -2.77
C GLY A 70 4.09 -13.34 -4.09
N LEU A 71 2.76 -13.31 -4.22
CA LEU A 71 2.08 -13.71 -5.45
C LEU A 71 2.44 -12.81 -6.64
N VAL A 72 2.58 -11.50 -6.44
CA VAL A 72 2.98 -10.58 -7.50
C VAL A 72 4.40 -10.89 -8.00
N VAL A 73 5.33 -11.19 -7.09
CA VAL A 73 6.71 -11.56 -7.48
C VAL A 73 6.71 -12.85 -8.31
N ILE A 74 5.98 -13.88 -7.87
CA ILE A 74 5.85 -15.14 -8.61
C ILE A 74 5.21 -14.90 -9.99
N LEU A 75 4.14 -14.11 -10.05
CA LEU A 75 3.47 -13.77 -11.28
C LEU A 75 4.40 -13.02 -12.26
N CYS A 76 5.15 -12.04 -11.79
CA CYS A 76 6.11 -11.31 -12.60
C CYS A 76 7.22 -12.23 -13.13
N GLY A 77 7.74 -13.13 -12.28
CA GLY A 77 8.71 -14.13 -12.70
C GLY A 77 8.17 -15.05 -13.79
N TYR A 78 6.93 -15.51 -13.65
CA TYR A 78 6.25 -16.33 -14.66
C TYR A 78 6.06 -15.56 -15.98
N ILE A 79 5.60 -14.32 -15.94
CA ILE A 79 5.43 -13.46 -17.11
C ILE A 79 6.75 -13.27 -17.85
N MET A 80 7.81 -12.95 -17.12
CA MET A 80 9.13 -12.73 -17.68
C MET A 80 9.70 -14.00 -18.32
N SER A 81 9.47 -15.18 -17.72
CA SER A 81 9.96 -16.44 -18.27
C SER A 81 9.22 -16.88 -19.53
N HIS A 82 7.94 -16.57 -19.67
CA HIS A 82 7.12 -17.05 -20.80
C HIS A 82 6.96 -16.03 -21.91
N MET A 83 6.93 -14.73 -21.61
CA MET A 83 6.77 -13.66 -22.58
C MET A 83 8.09 -12.98 -22.96
N GLY A 84 9.18 -13.36 -22.31
CA GLY A 84 10.51 -12.77 -22.47
C GLY A 84 11.43 -13.52 -23.43
N THR A 85 10.95 -14.41 -24.30
CA THR A 85 11.78 -15.18 -25.24
C THR A 85 11.93 -14.45 -26.56
N GLY A 86 13.18 -14.24 -27.01
CA GLY A 86 13.51 -13.58 -28.28
C GLY A 86 13.51 -12.05 -28.20
N ASP A 87 13.31 -11.38 -29.35
CA ASP A 87 13.28 -9.90 -29.43
C ASP A 87 12.16 -9.24 -28.62
N ALA A 88 11.22 -10.03 -28.10
CA ALA A 88 10.15 -9.59 -27.21
C ALA A 88 10.60 -9.20 -25.79
N HIS A 89 11.86 -9.48 -25.41
CA HIS A 89 12.40 -9.13 -24.07
C HIS A 89 12.26 -7.64 -23.74
N VAL A 90 12.37 -6.78 -24.73
CA VAL A 90 12.31 -5.31 -24.56
C VAL A 90 10.92 -4.82 -24.13
N GLY A 91 9.87 -5.63 -24.34
CA GLY A 91 8.49 -5.25 -24.00
C GLY A 91 7.86 -6.04 -22.85
N ALA A 92 8.42 -7.18 -22.47
CA ALA A 92 7.82 -8.12 -21.51
C ALA A 92 7.61 -7.50 -20.11
N TRP A 93 8.49 -6.62 -19.66
CA TRP A 93 8.36 -5.93 -18.37
C TRP A 93 7.06 -5.12 -18.24
N ARG A 94 6.49 -4.64 -19.35
CA ARG A 94 5.22 -3.89 -19.35
C ARG A 94 4.07 -4.75 -18.85
N TRP A 95 4.06 -6.02 -19.19
CA TRP A 95 3.03 -6.97 -18.75
C TRP A 95 3.06 -7.21 -17.25
N CYS A 96 4.23 -7.07 -16.60
CA CYS A 96 4.34 -7.11 -15.15
C CYS A 96 3.60 -5.97 -14.43
N PHE A 97 3.28 -4.90 -15.15
CA PHE A 97 2.43 -3.80 -14.64
C PHE A 97 0.98 -3.95 -15.09
N TRP A 98 0.76 -4.25 -16.37
CA TRP A 98 -0.59 -4.31 -16.92
C TRP A 98 -1.45 -5.43 -16.34
N ILE A 99 -0.89 -6.62 -16.16
CA ILE A 99 -1.65 -7.77 -15.63
C ILE A 99 -2.05 -7.55 -14.17
N PRO A 100 -1.14 -7.20 -13.23
CA PRO A 100 -1.54 -6.90 -11.85
C PRO A 100 -2.47 -5.69 -11.75
N ALA A 101 -2.27 -4.66 -12.58
CA ALA A 101 -3.17 -3.51 -12.62
C ALA A 101 -4.59 -3.91 -13.06
N GLY A 102 -4.72 -4.75 -14.07
CA GLY A 102 -6.01 -5.28 -14.51
C GLY A 102 -6.72 -6.10 -13.43
N ILE A 103 -5.99 -6.97 -12.73
CA ILE A 103 -6.51 -7.76 -11.60
C ILE A 103 -6.96 -6.83 -10.47
N SER A 104 -6.15 -5.82 -10.13
CA SER A 104 -6.48 -4.84 -9.09
C SER A 104 -7.71 -4.01 -9.45
N PHE A 105 -7.83 -3.62 -10.72
CA PHE A 105 -8.98 -2.86 -11.22
C PHE A 105 -10.28 -3.69 -11.17
N ALA A 106 -10.20 -4.96 -11.59
CA ALA A 106 -11.34 -5.88 -11.47
C ALA A 106 -11.73 -6.11 -10.01
N GLY A 107 -10.75 -6.27 -9.12
CA GLY A 107 -10.96 -6.34 -7.67
C GLY A 107 -11.62 -5.09 -7.11
N ALA A 108 -11.19 -3.90 -7.55
CA ALA A 108 -11.77 -2.63 -7.12
C ALA A 108 -13.25 -2.51 -7.53
N ILE A 109 -13.59 -2.91 -8.76
CA ILE A 109 -14.98 -2.97 -9.22
C ILE A 109 -15.79 -3.95 -8.35
N GLY A 110 -15.26 -5.14 -8.11
CA GLY A 110 -15.91 -6.13 -7.24
C GLY A 110 -16.19 -5.59 -5.84
N LEU A 111 -15.21 -4.92 -5.23
CA LEU A 111 -15.37 -4.27 -3.94
C LEU A 111 -16.41 -3.14 -3.99
N PHE A 112 -16.38 -2.31 -5.02
CA PHE A 112 -17.32 -1.20 -5.17
C PHE A 112 -18.79 -1.69 -5.22
N ILE A 113 -19.03 -2.81 -5.89
CA ILE A 113 -20.37 -3.41 -6.01
C ILE A 113 -20.78 -4.10 -4.70
N SER A 114 -19.87 -4.82 -4.05
CA SER A 114 -20.17 -5.72 -2.93
C SER A 114 -20.03 -5.06 -1.57
N LEU A 115 -19.18 -4.05 -1.44
CA LEU A 115 -18.84 -3.46 -0.15
C LEU A 115 -19.99 -2.56 0.36
N ARG A 116 -20.30 -2.71 1.65
CA ARG A 116 -21.26 -1.86 2.37
C ARG A 116 -20.60 -1.36 3.64
N ASP A 117 -20.78 -0.07 3.94
CA ASP A 117 -20.10 0.59 5.05
C ASP A 117 -20.48 0.05 6.42
N THR A 118 -21.77 -0.21 6.61
CA THR A 118 -22.30 -0.61 7.92
C THR A 118 -23.36 -1.69 7.76
N PRO A 119 -23.56 -2.57 8.78
CA PRO A 119 -24.64 -3.55 8.78
C PRO A 119 -26.04 -2.90 8.63
N THR A 120 -26.23 -1.73 9.19
CA THR A 120 -27.49 -0.97 9.12
C THR A 120 -27.85 -0.53 7.70
N SER A 121 -26.85 -0.31 6.84
CA SER A 121 -27.09 0.03 5.43
C SER A 121 -27.76 -1.09 4.61
N VAL A 122 -27.73 -2.30 5.12
CA VAL A 122 -28.39 -3.49 4.53
C VAL A 122 -29.53 -4.04 5.41
N GLY A 123 -29.98 -3.24 6.40
CA GLY A 123 -31.10 -3.63 7.26
C GLY A 123 -30.74 -4.61 8.37
N LEU A 124 -29.47 -4.84 8.64
CA LEU A 124 -29.01 -5.68 9.76
C LEU A 124 -28.87 -4.84 11.05
N PRO A 125 -29.12 -5.44 12.24
CA PRO A 125 -28.91 -4.76 13.50
C PRO A 125 -27.43 -4.44 13.74
N GLU A 126 -27.16 -3.35 14.43
CA GLU A 126 -25.80 -3.01 14.85
C GLU A 126 -25.25 -4.04 15.85
N LEU A 127 -23.95 -4.31 15.74
CA LEU A 127 -23.27 -5.21 16.66
C LEU A 127 -23.19 -4.60 18.07
N PRO A 128 -23.46 -5.36 19.14
CA PRO A 128 -23.31 -4.86 20.50
C PRO A 128 -21.88 -4.39 20.78
N GLY A 129 -21.74 -3.16 21.25
CA GLY A 129 -20.43 -2.55 21.54
C GLY A 129 -19.83 -1.73 20.39
N THR A 130 -20.50 -1.65 19.26
CA THR A 130 -20.15 -0.75 18.16
C THR A 130 -21.18 0.37 18.10
N GLU A 131 -21.23 1.20 19.14
CA GLU A 131 -22.04 2.43 19.10
C GLU A 131 -21.46 3.38 18.05
N SER A 132 -21.88 3.19 16.81
CA SER A 132 -21.61 4.11 15.74
C SER A 132 -22.43 5.37 15.97
N LYS A 133 -21.79 6.50 16.24
CA LYS A 133 -22.43 7.79 15.96
C LYS A 133 -22.99 7.68 14.54
N LYS A 134 -24.31 7.95 14.40
CA LYS A 134 -25.05 7.85 13.13
C LYS A 134 -24.19 8.34 11.96
N SER A 135 -23.97 7.47 10.98
CA SER A 135 -23.27 7.77 9.73
C SER A 135 -24.00 8.92 9.00
N GLY A 136 -23.74 10.13 9.36
CA GLY A 136 -24.41 11.31 8.77
C GLY A 136 -24.08 12.60 9.50
N ASP A 137 -23.75 12.53 10.76
CA ASP A 137 -23.34 13.73 11.49
C ASP A 137 -21.86 14.05 11.21
N ALA A 138 -21.64 15.16 10.54
CA ALA A 138 -20.30 15.73 10.41
C ALA A 138 -19.71 15.88 11.81
N PRO A 139 -18.42 15.50 12.02
CA PRO A 139 -17.81 15.59 13.33
C PRO A 139 -17.92 17.02 13.87
N SER A 140 -18.52 17.16 15.04
CA SER A 140 -18.74 18.47 15.67
C SER A 140 -17.39 19.17 15.91
N ALA A 141 -17.39 20.47 16.06
CA ALA A 141 -16.18 21.24 16.40
C ALA A 141 -15.51 20.72 17.69
N ALA A 142 -16.30 20.23 18.64
CA ALA A 142 -15.82 19.60 19.87
C ALA A 142 -15.13 18.26 19.60
N ASP A 143 -15.65 17.43 18.71
CA ASP A 143 -15.03 16.15 18.32
C ASP A 143 -13.69 16.38 17.60
N LYS A 144 -13.63 17.38 16.71
CA LYS A 144 -12.38 17.76 16.04
C LYS A 144 -11.33 18.28 17.02
N ALA A 145 -11.73 19.11 17.99
CA ALA A 145 -10.83 19.62 19.04
C ALA A 145 -10.34 18.50 19.96
N PHE A 146 -11.21 17.55 20.31
CA PHE A 146 -10.87 16.37 21.10
C PHE A 146 -9.87 15.47 20.37
N LEU A 147 -10.11 15.16 19.09
CA LEU A 147 -9.20 14.37 18.26
C LEU A 147 -7.85 15.07 18.12
N ARG A 148 -7.84 16.38 17.83
CA ARG A 148 -6.61 17.15 17.71
C ARG A 148 -5.80 17.13 18.98
N ARG A 149 -6.42 17.32 20.14
CA ARG A 149 -5.75 17.33 21.45
C ARG A 149 -5.29 15.93 21.88
N LYS A 150 -6.13 14.91 21.71
CA LYS A 150 -5.84 13.53 22.15
C LYS A 150 -4.91 12.78 21.22
N VAL A 151 -4.98 13.01 19.91
CA VAL A 151 -4.16 12.33 18.93
C VAL A 151 -2.86 13.09 18.67
N PHE A 152 -2.95 14.34 18.23
CA PHE A 152 -1.75 15.11 17.88
C PHE A 152 -1.00 15.69 19.10
N GLY A 153 -1.69 15.87 20.22
CA GLY A 153 -1.07 16.33 21.48
C GLY A 153 -0.45 15.21 22.33
N ASN A 154 -0.58 13.95 21.91
CA ASN A 154 0.00 12.83 22.65
C ASN A 154 1.40 12.49 22.17
N PRO A 155 2.47 12.68 22.96
CA PRO A 155 3.84 12.42 22.56
C PRO A 155 4.09 10.94 22.21
N LEU A 156 3.36 10.00 22.85
CA LEU A 156 3.50 8.58 22.56
C LEU A 156 3.13 8.24 21.11
N ILE A 157 2.13 8.92 20.54
CA ILE A 157 1.74 8.71 19.14
C ILE A 157 2.85 9.15 18.21
N TRP A 158 3.51 10.25 18.50
CA TRP A 158 4.65 10.72 17.71
C TRP A 158 5.86 9.80 17.82
N ILE A 159 6.17 9.30 19.02
CA ILE A 159 7.26 8.33 19.21
C ILE A 159 6.99 7.06 18.41
N LEU A 160 5.77 6.53 18.48
CA LEU A 160 5.37 5.35 17.69
C LEU A 160 5.42 5.62 16.17
N ALA A 161 5.00 6.80 15.73
CA ALA A 161 5.05 7.18 14.32
C ALA A 161 6.50 7.25 13.81
N PHE A 162 7.40 7.88 14.59
CA PHE A 162 8.82 7.93 14.25
C PHE A 162 9.48 6.55 14.30
N ALA A 163 9.21 5.75 15.31
CA ALA A 163 9.72 4.39 15.37
C ALA A 163 9.28 3.57 14.16
N ASN A 164 8.01 3.66 13.81
CA ASN A 164 7.45 2.96 12.65
C ASN A 164 8.07 3.45 11.33
N PHE A 165 8.31 4.75 11.19
CA PHE A 165 9.00 5.33 10.03
C PHE A 165 10.37 4.70 9.82
N PHE A 166 11.20 4.61 10.85
CA PHE A 166 12.53 3.98 10.75
C PHE A 166 12.46 2.48 10.47
N VAL A 167 11.53 1.76 11.10
CA VAL A 167 11.31 0.34 10.83
C VAL A 167 10.96 0.11 9.35
N TYR A 168 10.08 0.95 8.79
CA TYR A 168 9.70 0.84 7.38
C TYR A 168 10.86 1.19 6.43
N ILE A 169 11.68 2.19 6.74
CA ILE A 169 12.90 2.49 5.96
C ILE A 169 13.78 1.25 5.88
N VAL A 170 14.12 0.65 7.02
CA VAL A 170 14.98 -0.55 7.05
C VAL A 170 14.33 -1.71 6.30
N ARG A 171 13.04 -1.96 6.55
CA ARG A 171 12.30 -3.05 5.90
C ARG A 171 12.32 -2.93 4.37
N PHE A 172 11.97 -1.77 3.83
CA PHE A 172 11.94 -1.57 2.38
C PHE A 172 13.36 -1.56 1.79
N SER A 173 14.34 -0.97 2.45
CA SER A 173 15.73 -1.00 1.99
C SER A 173 16.23 -2.44 1.85
N VAL A 174 15.95 -3.31 2.83
CA VAL A 174 16.37 -4.72 2.77
C VAL A 174 15.59 -5.50 1.70
N LEU A 175 14.29 -5.25 1.55
CA LEU A 175 13.47 -5.94 0.57
C LEU A 175 13.83 -5.56 -0.87
N ASP A 176 14.05 -4.27 -1.12
CA ASP A 176 14.26 -3.76 -2.47
C ASP A 176 15.73 -3.94 -2.92
N TRP A 177 16.69 -3.72 -2.02
CA TRP A 177 18.11 -3.77 -2.35
C TRP A 177 18.81 -5.06 -1.95
N GLY A 178 18.20 -5.88 -1.09
CA GLY A 178 18.78 -7.15 -0.63
C GLY A 178 19.18 -8.09 -1.76
N PRO A 179 18.31 -8.38 -2.74
CA PRO A 179 18.66 -9.23 -3.88
C PRO A 179 19.81 -8.68 -4.72
N SER A 180 19.84 -7.37 -4.95
CA SER A 180 20.92 -6.70 -5.70
C SER A 180 22.27 -6.75 -4.96
N LEU A 181 22.25 -6.55 -3.65
CA LEU A 181 23.45 -6.67 -2.80
C LEU A 181 23.99 -8.10 -2.80
N LEU A 182 23.12 -9.10 -2.69
CA LEU A 182 23.51 -10.50 -2.71
C LEU A 182 24.09 -10.91 -4.07
N SER A 183 23.48 -10.46 -5.16
CA SER A 183 23.99 -10.70 -6.51
C SER A 183 25.38 -10.08 -6.72
N GLN A 184 25.59 -8.84 -6.29
CA GLN A 184 26.86 -8.16 -6.41
C GLN A 184 27.95 -8.73 -5.48
N SER A 185 27.59 -9.16 -4.26
CA SER A 185 28.55 -9.64 -3.28
C SER A 185 29.02 -11.06 -3.52
N LYS A 186 28.17 -11.92 -4.09
CA LYS A 186 28.47 -13.34 -4.33
C LYS A 186 28.74 -13.68 -5.79
N GLY A 187 28.63 -12.74 -6.72
CA GLY A 187 28.85 -12.98 -8.14
C GLY A 187 27.86 -13.96 -8.79
N VAL A 188 26.66 -14.10 -8.19
CA VAL A 188 25.59 -14.99 -8.67
C VAL A 188 24.52 -14.17 -9.41
#